data_58ba71c1e62d85be612af444aaba8716
#
_entry.id   58ba71c1e62d85be612af444aaba8716
#
_cell.length_a   1.000
_cell.length_b   1.000
_cell.length_c   1.000
_cell.angle_alpha   90.00
_cell.angle_beta   90.00
_cell.angle_gamma   90.00
#
_symmetry.space_group_name_H-M   'P 1'
#
loop_
_entity.id
_entity.type
_entity.pdbx_description
1 polymer ?
#
loop_
_entity_poly.entity_id
_entity_poly.type
_entity_poly.pdbx_seq_one_letter_code
_entity_poly.pdbx_strand_id
1 'polypeptide(L)'
;MGALKDMCPSGDSRFIDLPGFGNTHYIAAGQGAPVVLLHGLGASIVTWAYNIQPLAERYAVYAVDLPGHGDSAKPDSSYNLEEGVAFLSTFLKALGLEGAALIGNSMGGLLALATAERHRELTRALVLVDSAGLGRELAWPLRIGALPVVGPAMEYLAVKNRRRLMRLVFHHPDRIAPHIYAELFRIRKLAGSSRTMVRVLRNGVNLLGLRPHLRLLHDILADLPVPTLLIWGEEDMIIPVTHARQAALRYPELDLCVIPDTGHWPHMEQPQEFNSRVVAFLDQNAASDAGDGAT
;
A
#
# COMPACT_ATOMS: atom_id res chain seq x y z
N MET A 1 3.48 -8.50 19.54
CA MET A 1 4.95 -8.34 19.40
C MET A 1 5.67 -9.62 18.96
N GLY A 2 5.29 -10.83 19.41
CA GLY A 2 5.95 -12.07 18.97
C GLY A 2 5.83 -12.35 17.47
N ALA A 3 4.63 -12.28 16.92
CA ALA A 3 4.38 -12.62 15.52
C ALA A 3 5.14 -11.73 14.50
N LEU A 4 5.32 -10.45 14.77
CA LEU A 4 6.09 -9.56 13.88
C LEU A 4 7.60 -9.86 13.92
N LYS A 5 8.15 -10.26 15.08
CA LYS A 5 9.55 -10.69 15.20
C LYS A 5 9.83 -11.99 14.44
N ASP A 6 8.85 -12.90 14.44
CA ASP A 6 8.96 -14.15 13.68
C ASP A 6 8.87 -13.94 12.16
N MET A 7 8.18 -12.85 11.72
CA MET A 7 8.01 -12.49 10.32
C MET A 7 9.15 -11.65 9.75
N CYS A 8 9.84 -10.90 10.59
CA CYS A 8 10.99 -10.08 10.21
C CYS A 8 12.06 -10.14 11.31
N PRO A 9 12.90 -11.18 11.36
CA PRO A 9 13.88 -11.37 12.43
C PRO A 9 14.91 -10.25 12.54
N SER A 10 15.24 -9.58 11.42
CA SER A 10 16.19 -8.47 11.35
C SER A 10 15.55 -7.08 11.48
N GLY A 11 14.22 -7.00 11.52
CA GLY A 11 13.48 -5.73 11.59
C GLY A 11 13.26 -5.27 13.02
N ASP A 12 13.57 -4.00 13.26
CA ASP A 12 13.24 -3.32 14.52
C ASP A 12 11.84 -2.71 14.45
N SER A 13 10.94 -3.20 15.31
CA SER A 13 9.63 -2.58 15.52
C SER A 13 9.81 -1.30 16.34
N ARG A 14 9.42 -0.16 15.78
CA ARG A 14 9.65 1.18 16.33
C ARG A 14 8.36 1.99 16.33
N PHE A 15 8.36 3.02 17.15
CA PHE A 15 7.30 4.03 17.19
C PHE A 15 7.91 5.42 17.10
N ILE A 16 7.22 6.32 16.39
CA ILE A 16 7.52 7.74 16.32
C ILE A 16 6.25 8.54 16.54
N ASP A 17 6.30 9.57 17.37
CA ASP A 17 5.17 10.50 17.54
C ASP A 17 5.23 11.58 16.46
N LEU A 18 4.21 11.61 15.61
CA LEU A 18 4.12 12.57 14.52
C LEU A 18 3.07 13.64 14.81
N PRO A 19 3.43 14.94 14.72
CA PRO A 19 2.50 16.02 14.98
C PRO A 19 1.22 15.90 14.16
N GLY A 20 0.07 15.90 14.85
CA GLY A 20 -1.26 15.77 14.22
C GLY A 20 -1.71 14.33 13.92
N PHE A 21 -0.80 13.35 13.95
CA PHE A 21 -1.10 11.94 13.62
C PHE A 21 -0.93 10.99 14.80
N GLY A 22 -0.16 11.42 15.82
CA GLY A 22 0.12 10.65 17.04
C GLY A 22 1.13 9.53 16.81
N ASN A 23 1.16 8.60 17.75
CA ASN A 23 2.15 7.53 17.79
C ASN A 23 2.01 6.60 16.57
N THR A 24 3.02 6.60 15.72
CA THR A 24 3.06 5.88 14.43
C THR A 24 4.00 4.68 14.54
N HIS A 25 3.47 3.49 14.32
CA HIS A 25 4.22 2.23 14.31
C HIS A 25 4.86 2.01 12.94
N TYR A 26 6.15 1.59 12.94
CA TYR A 26 6.85 1.18 11.74
C TYR A 26 7.92 0.12 12.04
N ILE A 27 8.31 -0.62 11.02
CA ILE A 27 9.48 -1.52 11.05
C ILE A 27 10.56 -0.90 10.20
N ALA A 28 11.80 -0.89 10.72
CA ALA A 28 12.99 -0.51 9.97
C ALA A 28 13.94 -1.71 9.87
N ALA A 29 14.44 -2.02 8.68
CA ALA A 29 15.35 -3.14 8.42
C ALA A 29 16.31 -2.82 7.27
N GLY A 30 17.52 -3.37 7.31
CA GLY A 30 18.54 -3.19 6.26
C GLY A 30 19.21 -1.83 6.28
N GLN A 31 20.01 -1.57 5.24
CA GLN A 31 20.77 -0.35 5.04
C GLN A 31 20.83 -0.01 3.54
N GLY A 32 21.19 1.23 3.19
CA GLY A 32 21.29 1.69 1.80
C GLY A 32 20.18 2.68 1.43
N ALA A 33 19.81 2.72 0.14
CA ALA A 33 18.77 3.63 -0.34
C ALA A 33 17.42 3.35 0.31
N PRO A 34 16.65 4.38 0.73
CA PRO A 34 15.40 4.18 1.44
C PRO A 34 14.28 3.64 0.54
N VAL A 35 13.56 2.64 1.06
CA VAL A 35 12.35 2.05 0.48
C VAL A 35 11.25 2.06 1.53
N VAL A 36 10.10 2.65 1.21
CA VAL A 36 8.96 2.75 2.12
C VAL A 36 7.79 1.92 1.62
N LEU A 37 7.29 1.01 2.47
CA LEU A 37 6.20 0.08 2.16
C LEU A 37 4.89 0.57 2.79
N LEU A 38 3.87 0.77 1.95
CA LEU A 38 2.57 1.33 2.30
C LEU A 38 1.47 0.29 2.06
N HIS A 39 0.80 -0.14 3.11
CA HIS A 39 -0.26 -1.15 3.04
C HIS A 39 -1.59 -0.60 2.55
N GLY A 40 -2.52 -1.49 2.18
CA GLY A 40 -3.87 -1.17 1.75
C GLY A 40 -4.87 -0.92 2.89
N LEU A 41 -6.10 -0.58 2.53
CA LEU A 41 -7.21 -0.34 3.46
C LEU A 41 -7.51 -1.57 4.31
N GLY A 42 -7.62 -1.37 5.63
CA GLY A 42 -7.92 -2.43 6.61
C GLY A 42 -6.79 -3.46 6.81
N ALA A 43 -5.60 -3.17 6.28
CA ALA A 43 -4.39 -3.96 6.41
C ALA A 43 -3.41 -3.34 7.45
N SER A 44 -2.16 -3.77 7.45
CA SER A 44 -1.06 -3.23 8.26
C SER A 44 0.28 -3.69 7.67
N ILE A 45 1.37 -3.38 8.35
CA ILE A 45 2.73 -3.85 8.03
C ILE A 45 2.77 -5.36 7.78
N VAL A 46 1.92 -6.15 8.42
CA VAL A 46 1.89 -7.62 8.28
C VAL A 46 1.71 -8.08 6.84
N THR A 47 1.10 -7.28 5.96
CA THR A 47 0.98 -7.64 4.55
C THR A 47 2.32 -7.63 3.81
N TRP A 48 3.33 -7.00 4.37
CA TRP A 48 4.70 -6.95 3.85
C TRP A 48 5.64 -7.99 4.46
N ALA A 49 5.11 -8.94 5.25
CA ALA A 49 5.90 -9.92 6.00
C ALA A 49 6.88 -10.73 5.14
N TYR A 50 6.53 -11.02 3.89
CA TYR A 50 7.38 -11.78 2.96
C TYR A 50 8.30 -10.91 2.09
N ASN A 51 8.25 -9.57 2.28
CA ASN A 51 8.95 -8.63 1.44
C ASN A 51 10.02 -7.82 2.20
N ILE A 52 9.78 -7.51 3.48
CA ILE A 52 10.69 -6.67 4.27
C ILE A 52 12.10 -7.28 4.29
N GLN A 53 12.25 -8.54 4.68
CA GLN A 53 13.58 -9.18 4.83
C GLN A 53 14.32 -9.29 3.49
N PRO A 54 13.72 -9.80 2.38
CA PRO A 54 14.40 -9.86 1.09
C PRO A 54 14.81 -8.49 0.53
N LEU A 55 13.98 -7.47 0.72
CA LEU A 55 14.33 -6.11 0.29
C LEU A 55 15.40 -5.49 1.19
N ALA A 56 15.42 -5.82 2.49
CA ALA A 56 16.39 -5.32 3.45
C ALA A 56 17.82 -5.86 3.24
N GLU A 57 18.00 -6.88 2.40
CA GLU A 57 19.33 -7.35 1.96
C GLU A 57 20.05 -6.30 1.10
N ARG A 58 19.32 -5.35 0.50
CA ARG A 58 19.85 -4.37 -0.45
C ARG A 58 19.51 -2.92 -0.15
N TYR A 59 18.42 -2.69 0.59
CA TYR A 59 17.83 -1.36 0.83
C TYR A 59 17.59 -1.10 2.32
N ALA A 60 17.50 0.17 2.70
CA ALA A 60 16.95 0.57 3.99
C ALA A 60 15.41 0.56 3.89
N VAL A 61 14.78 -0.50 4.39
CA VAL A 61 13.33 -0.74 4.27
C VAL A 61 12.60 -0.21 5.48
N TYR A 62 11.55 0.57 5.24
CA TYR A 62 10.63 1.12 6.24
C TYR A 62 9.20 0.70 5.91
N ALA A 63 8.62 -0.22 6.65
CA ALA A 63 7.21 -0.56 6.53
C ALA A 63 6.42 0.19 7.61
N VAL A 64 5.38 0.94 7.26
CA VAL A 64 4.64 1.80 8.18
C VAL A 64 3.18 1.39 8.31
N ASP A 65 2.66 1.37 9.53
CA ASP A 65 1.22 1.31 9.79
C ASP A 65 0.62 2.70 9.59
N LEU A 66 -0.22 2.87 8.57
CA LEU A 66 -0.87 4.15 8.27
C LEU A 66 -1.81 4.58 9.41
N PRO A 67 -2.08 5.89 9.61
CA PRO A 67 -3.01 6.36 10.64
C PRO A 67 -4.35 5.62 10.59
N GLY A 68 -4.83 5.22 11.75
CA GLY A 68 -6.06 4.44 11.86
C GLY A 68 -5.91 2.94 11.64
N HIS A 69 -4.73 2.46 11.24
CA HIS A 69 -4.45 1.06 10.91
C HIS A 69 -3.38 0.45 11.80
N GLY A 70 -3.25 -0.87 11.76
CA GLY A 70 -2.22 -1.62 12.48
C GLY A 70 -2.12 -1.23 13.95
N ASP A 71 -0.92 -1.08 14.44
CA ASP A 71 -0.62 -0.65 15.81
C ASP A 71 -0.38 0.87 15.91
N SER A 72 -0.50 1.63 14.82
CA SER A 72 -0.50 3.10 14.83
C SER A 72 -1.73 3.69 15.51
N ALA A 73 -1.60 4.95 15.96
CA ALA A 73 -2.70 5.71 16.53
C ALA A 73 -3.91 5.79 15.59
N LYS A 74 -5.09 5.87 16.19
CA LYS A 74 -6.37 5.96 15.47
C LYS A 74 -7.10 7.25 15.84
N PRO A 75 -6.53 8.41 15.42
CA PRO A 75 -7.08 9.72 15.76
C PRO A 75 -8.51 9.85 15.23
N ASP A 76 -9.25 10.79 15.80
CA ASP A 76 -10.56 11.17 15.29
C ASP A 76 -10.39 12.17 14.14
N SER A 77 -10.15 11.64 12.94
CA SER A 77 -9.85 12.41 11.73
C SER A 77 -10.79 12.03 10.57
N SER A 78 -10.71 12.76 9.47
CA SER A 78 -11.51 12.47 8.28
C SER A 78 -10.94 11.30 7.47
N TYR A 79 -9.64 11.03 7.56
CA TYR A 79 -8.94 10.00 6.77
C TYR A 79 -9.12 10.20 5.25
N ASN A 80 -9.07 11.45 4.79
CA ASN A 80 -9.09 11.77 3.37
C ASN A 80 -7.68 11.69 2.76
N LEU A 81 -7.58 11.86 1.44
CA LEU A 81 -6.30 11.76 0.73
C LEU A 81 -5.31 12.86 1.16
N GLU A 82 -5.77 14.08 1.40
CA GLU A 82 -4.95 15.20 1.84
C GLU A 82 -4.26 14.92 3.18
N GLU A 83 -5.02 14.40 4.15
CA GLU A 83 -4.46 13.96 5.44
C GLU A 83 -3.47 12.82 5.27
N GLY A 84 -3.74 11.89 4.34
CA GLY A 84 -2.81 10.81 4.02
C GLY A 84 -1.49 11.31 3.45
N VAL A 85 -1.53 12.23 2.49
CA VAL A 85 -0.32 12.86 1.91
C VAL A 85 0.44 13.66 2.96
N ALA A 86 -0.24 14.45 3.79
CA ALA A 86 0.37 15.18 4.89
C ALA A 86 1.05 14.25 5.90
N PHE A 87 0.41 13.12 6.23
CA PHE A 87 1.02 12.08 7.07
C PHE A 87 2.30 11.52 6.44
N LEU A 88 2.23 11.06 5.19
CA LEU A 88 3.37 10.40 4.56
C LEU A 88 4.54 11.37 4.38
N SER A 89 4.29 12.61 3.96
CA SER A 89 5.34 13.63 3.85
C SER A 89 5.96 13.96 5.20
N THR A 90 5.16 14.03 6.28
CA THR A 90 5.67 14.24 7.65
C THR A 90 6.50 13.06 8.12
N PHE A 91 6.06 11.82 7.87
CA PHE A 91 6.80 10.60 8.21
C PHE A 91 8.16 10.53 7.51
N LEU A 92 8.19 10.78 6.19
CA LEU A 92 9.41 10.77 5.38
C LEU A 92 10.42 11.81 5.91
N LYS A 93 9.98 13.05 6.12
CA LYS A 93 10.83 14.13 6.65
C LYS A 93 11.32 13.85 8.07
N ALA A 94 10.45 13.34 8.95
CA ALA A 94 10.82 13.05 10.33
C ALA A 94 11.90 11.96 10.48
N LEU A 95 12.02 11.08 9.49
CA LEU A 95 13.02 10.00 9.47
C LEU A 95 14.18 10.28 8.50
N GLY A 96 14.22 11.44 7.83
CA GLY A 96 15.26 11.77 6.83
C GLY A 96 15.25 10.84 5.63
N LEU A 97 14.06 10.51 5.11
CA LEU A 97 13.85 9.56 4.01
C LEU A 97 13.49 10.27 2.69
N GLU A 98 13.97 11.49 2.50
CA GLU A 98 13.80 12.19 1.23
C GLU A 98 14.44 11.41 0.09
N GLY A 99 13.79 11.37 -1.06
CA GLY A 99 14.21 10.55 -2.19
C GLY A 99 14.00 9.04 -1.98
N ALA A 100 13.02 8.64 -1.19
CA ALA A 100 12.68 7.24 -1.01
C ALA A 100 12.00 6.64 -2.25
N ALA A 101 12.18 5.34 -2.49
CA ALA A 101 11.27 4.59 -3.34
C ALA A 101 10.00 4.25 -2.53
N LEU A 102 8.83 4.63 -3.04
CA LEU A 102 7.55 4.35 -2.40
C LEU A 102 6.90 3.12 -3.06
N ILE A 103 6.63 2.09 -2.28
CA ILE A 103 5.96 0.87 -2.72
C ILE A 103 4.62 0.78 -2.01
N GLY A 104 3.53 0.91 -2.74
CA GLY A 104 2.20 0.98 -2.15
C GLY A 104 1.21 -0.01 -2.74
N ASN A 105 0.50 -0.74 -1.87
CA ASN A 105 -0.60 -1.62 -2.29
C ASN A 105 -1.94 -0.93 -2.13
N SER A 106 -2.80 -1.02 -3.15
CA SER A 106 -4.20 -0.57 -3.09
C SER A 106 -4.32 0.92 -2.69
N MET A 107 -4.90 1.22 -1.54
CA MET A 107 -4.93 2.56 -0.94
C MET A 107 -3.52 3.13 -0.72
N GLY A 108 -2.56 2.30 -0.32
CA GLY A 108 -1.15 2.70 -0.17
C GLY A 108 -0.52 3.13 -1.49
N GLY A 109 -0.90 2.50 -2.61
CA GLY A 109 -0.48 2.90 -3.95
C GLY A 109 -1.04 4.26 -4.37
N LEU A 110 -2.35 4.50 -4.14
CA LEU A 110 -2.95 5.81 -4.33
C LEU A 110 -2.25 6.90 -3.51
N LEU A 111 -1.90 6.58 -2.24
CA LEU A 111 -1.20 7.50 -1.36
C LEU A 111 0.23 7.78 -1.85
N ALA A 112 0.96 6.76 -2.28
CA ALA A 112 2.30 6.91 -2.86
C ALA A 112 2.27 7.82 -4.10
N LEU A 113 1.34 7.55 -5.02
CA LEU A 113 1.15 8.33 -6.25
C LEU A 113 0.83 9.81 -5.95
N ALA A 114 -0.13 10.07 -5.05
CA ALA A 114 -0.49 11.44 -4.67
C ALA A 114 0.63 12.19 -3.93
N THR A 115 1.47 11.46 -3.18
CA THR A 115 2.63 12.06 -2.50
C THR A 115 3.72 12.39 -3.49
N ALA A 116 4.02 11.52 -4.45
CA ALA A 116 5.01 11.78 -5.50
C ALA A 116 4.63 12.98 -6.39
N GLU A 117 3.33 13.17 -6.65
CA GLU A 117 2.84 14.34 -7.38
C GLU A 117 3.10 15.65 -6.63
N ARG A 118 2.76 15.68 -5.34
CA ARG A 118 2.76 16.92 -4.54
C ARG A 118 4.10 17.23 -3.89
N HIS A 119 4.93 16.20 -3.69
CA HIS A 119 6.21 16.24 -2.99
C HIS A 119 7.26 15.46 -3.78
N ARG A 120 7.59 15.96 -4.98
CA ARG A 120 8.52 15.32 -5.92
C ARG A 120 9.88 15.04 -5.29
N GLU A 121 10.35 15.94 -4.45
CA GLU A 121 11.62 15.84 -3.72
C GLU A 121 11.69 14.67 -2.73
N LEU A 122 10.54 14.14 -2.32
CA LEU A 122 10.48 13.03 -1.37
C LEU A 122 10.52 11.65 -2.04
N THR A 123 10.32 11.59 -3.37
CA THR A 123 10.11 10.31 -4.07
C THR A 123 11.06 10.19 -5.26
N ARG A 124 11.90 9.14 -5.28
CA ARG A 124 12.79 8.82 -6.43
C ARG A 124 12.21 7.78 -7.38
N ALA A 125 11.34 6.89 -6.91
CA ALA A 125 10.71 5.84 -7.71
C ALA A 125 9.37 5.38 -7.09
N LEU A 126 8.46 4.87 -7.91
CA LEU A 126 7.16 4.34 -7.48
C LEU A 126 7.00 2.88 -7.88
N VAL A 127 6.47 2.06 -6.96
CA VAL A 127 5.93 0.74 -7.27
C VAL A 127 4.47 0.70 -6.82
N LEU A 128 3.56 0.66 -7.77
CA LEU A 128 2.12 0.67 -7.55
C LEU A 128 1.58 -0.75 -7.66
N VAL A 129 1.18 -1.32 -6.51
CA VAL A 129 0.77 -2.72 -6.37
C VAL A 129 -0.75 -2.78 -6.26
N ASP A 130 -1.43 -3.31 -7.28
CA ASP A 130 -2.91 -3.37 -7.32
C ASP A 130 -3.54 -2.05 -6.88
N SER A 131 -3.01 -0.94 -7.39
CA SER A 131 -3.21 0.40 -6.84
C SER A 131 -4.59 0.94 -7.11
N ALA A 132 -5.20 1.58 -6.11
CA ALA A 132 -6.31 2.48 -6.35
C ALA A 132 -5.82 3.75 -7.09
N GLY A 133 -6.74 4.47 -7.74
CA GLY A 133 -6.43 5.74 -8.41
C GLY A 133 -6.28 5.62 -9.92
N LEU A 134 -6.00 4.44 -10.46
CA LEU A 134 -5.79 4.22 -11.90
C LEU A 134 -7.09 3.99 -12.69
N GLY A 135 -8.18 3.75 -12.03
CA GLY A 135 -9.50 3.55 -12.63
C GLY A 135 -10.62 3.72 -11.62
N ARG A 136 -11.85 3.47 -12.08
CA ARG A 136 -13.06 3.70 -11.26
C ARG A 136 -13.55 2.44 -10.58
N GLU A 137 -13.43 1.31 -11.23
CA GLU A 137 -14.04 0.05 -10.85
C GLU A 137 -13.41 -0.48 -9.55
N LEU A 138 -14.27 -0.87 -8.61
CA LEU A 138 -13.92 -1.52 -7.36
C LEU A 138 -14.90 -2.63 -7.08
N ALA A 139 -14.49 -3.63 -6.32
CA ALA A 139 -15.37 -4.70 -5.85
C ALA A 139 -16.67 -4.17 -5.20
N TRP A 140 -17.79 -4.79 -5.52
CA TRP A 140 -19.12 -4.43 -4.99
C TRP A 140 -19.18 -4.34 -3.46
N PRO A 141 -18.53 -5.24 -2.67
CA PRO A 141 -18.52 -5.11 -1.21
C PRO A 141 -17.96 -3.77 -0.71
N LEU A 142 -16.93 -3.22 -1.37
CA LEU A 142 -16.39 -1.91 -1.01
C LEU A 142 -17.37 -0.78 -1.33
N ARG A 143 -18.05 -0.86 -2.47
CA ARG A 143 -19.06 0.15 -2.89
C ARG A 143 -20.24 0.18 -1.91
N ILE A 144 -20.76 -0.98 -1.52
CA ILE A 144 -21.85 -1.10 -0.56
C ILE A 144 -21.38 -0.71 0.85
N GLY A 145 -20.13 -1.07 1.22
CA GLY A 145 -19.50 -0.70 2.48
C GLY A 145 -19.31 0.81 2.68
N ALA A 146 -19.34 1.60 1.61
CA ALA A 146 -19.32 3.06 1.67
C ALA A 146 -20.67 3.68 2.11
N LEU A 147 -21.77 2.93 2.08
CA LEU A 147 -23.09 3.45 2.44
C LEU A 147 -23.20 3.72 3.95
N PRO A 148 -23.89 4.82 4.36
CA PRO A 148 -23.91 5.27 5.76
C PRO A 148 -24.40 4.26 6.79
N VAL A 149 -25.48 3.55 6.49
CA VAL A 149 -26.11 2.59 7.42
C VAL A 149 -25.57 1.17 7.20
N VAL A 150 -25.37 0.80 5.95
CA VAL A 150 -24.97 -0.56 5.55
C VAL A 150 -23.49 -0.83 5.86
N GLY A 151 -22.61 0.17 5.66
CA GLY A 151 -21.18 0.03 5.86
C GLY A 151 -20.78 -0.51 7.24
N PRO A 152 -21.21 0.09 8.34
CA PRO A 152 -20.92 -0.42 9.69
C PRO A 152 -21.38 -1.85 9.93
N ALA A 153 -22.60 -2.21 9.44
CA ALA A 153 -23.12 -3.58 9.55
C ALA A 153 -22.31 -4.57 8.72
N MET A 154 -21.93 -4.20 7.50
CA MET A 154 -21.06 -5.03 6.64
C MET A 154 -19.68 -5.23 7.23
N GLU A 155 -19.06 -4.19 7.79
CA GLU A 155 -17.75 -4.30 8.44
C GLU A 155 -17.81 -5.26 9.64
N TYR A 156 -18.85 -5.16 10.46
CA TYR A 156 -19.09 -6.10 11.55
C TYR A 156 -19.21 -7.56 11.06
N LEU A 157 -19.94 -7.79 9.98
CA LEU A 157 -20.09 -9.11 9.37
C LEU A 157 -18.80 -9.60 8.71
N ALA A 158 -18.03 -8.73 8.07
CA ALA A 158 -16.76 -9.07 7.46
C ALA A 158 -15.72 -9.54 8.49
N VAL A 159 -15.65 -8.87 9.65
CA VAL A 159 -14.79 -9.29 10.77
C VAL A 159 -15.21 -10.65 11.33
N LYS A 160 -16.49 -11.00 11.29
CA LYS A 160 -17.00 -12.32 11.70
C LYS A 160 -16.78 -13.40 10.63
N ASN A 161 -16.92 -13.07 9.35
CA ASN A 161 -16.80 -14.04 8.25
C ASN A 161 -15.45 -13.96 7.53
N ARG A 162 -14.41 -14.32 8.26
CA ARG A 162 -12.99 -14.22 7.85
C ARG A 162 -12.69 -14.93 6.52
N ARG A 163 -13.22 -16.15 6.33
CA ARG A 163 -12.96 -16.94 5.11
C ARG A 163 -13.45 -16.25 3.85
N ARG A 164 -14.63 -15.62 3.91
CA ARG A 164 -15.20 -14.91 2.75
C ARG A 164 -14.38 -13.67 2.39
N LEU A 165 -13.92 -12.92 3.40
CA LEU A 165 -13.06 -11.76 3.18
C LEU A 165 -11.73 -12.17 2.54
N MET A 166 -11.11 -13.24 3.01
CA MET A 166 -9.83 -13.72 2.47
C MET A 166 -9.94 -14.20 1.02
N ARG A 167 -11.04 -14.86 0.65
CA ARG A 167 -11.30 -15.26 -0.75
C ARG A 167 -11.56 -14.08 -1.69
N LEU A 168 -11.88 -12.91 -1.18
CA LEU A 168 -12.00 -11.70 -1.99
C LEU A 168 -10.62 -11.09 -2.28
N VAL A 169 -9.71 -11.21 -1.31
CA VAL A 169 -8.38 -10.58 -1.36
C VAL A 169 -7.36 -11.50 -2.03
N PHE A 170 -7.37 -12.78 -1.69
CA PHE A 170 -6.43 -13.79 -2.21
C PHE A 170 -7.11 -14.68 -3.25
N HIS A 171 -6.40 -14.95 -4.33
CA HIS A 171 -6.78 -16.01 -5.27
C HIS A 171 -6.57 -17.39 -4.62
N HIS A 172 -5.44 -17.56 -3.93
CA HIS A 172 -5.09 -18.78 -3.18
C HIS A 172 -4.91 -18.52 -1.67
N PRO A 173 -6.00 -18.40 -0.91
CA PRO A 173 -5.92 -18.13 0.53
C PRO A 173 -5.14 -19.19 1.32
N ASP A 174 -5.06 -20.41 0.84
CA ASP A 174 -4.35 -21.55 1.46
C ASP A 174 -2.81 -21.44 1.37
N ARG A 175 -2.27 -20.60 0.49
CA ARG A 175 -0.83 -20.28 0.43
C ARG A 175 -0.34 -19.42 1.59
N ILE A 176 -1.25 -18.77 2.31
CA ILE A 176 -0.90 -17.81 3.36
C ILE A 176 -0.82 -18.50 4.72
N ALA A 177 0.28 -18.28 5.43
CA ALA A 177 0.51 -18.91 6.73
C ALA A 177 -0.56 -18.52 7.78
N PRO A 178 -1.02 -19.48 8.63
CA PRO A 178 -2.08 -19.22 9.61
C PRO A 178 -1.78 -18.08 10.60
N HIS A 179 -0.52 -17.86 10.97
CA HIS A 179 -0.13 -16.80 11.89
C HIS A 179 -0.30 -15.39 11.25
N ILE A 180 -0.10 -15.26 9.93
CA ILE A 180 -0.39 -14.04 9.18
C ILE A 180 -1.89 -13.70 9.26
N TYR A 181 -2.75 -14.69 9.05
CA TYR A 181 -4.19 -14.50 9.23
C TYR A 181 -4.57 -14.07 10.64
N ALA A 182 -3.95 -14.71 11.64
CA ALA A 182 -4.21 -14.36 13.04
C ALA A 182 -3.91 -12.87 13.30
N GLU A 183 -2.80 -12.39 12.77
CA GLU A 183 -2.38 -10.99 12.91
C GLU A 183 -3.28 -10.02 12.14
N LEU A 184 -3.59 -10.31 10.88
CA LEU A 184 -4.55 -9.52 10.08
C LEU A 184 -5.89 -9.34 10.80
N PHE A 185 -6.36 -10.38 11.52
CA PHE A 185 -7.60 -10.29 12.28
C PHE A 185 -7.44 -9.69 13.66
N ARG A 186 -6.24 -9.74 14.26
CA ARG A 186 -5.95 -9.03 15.51
C ARG A 186 -6.10 -7.52 15.31
N ILE A 187 -5.43 -6.97 14.30
CA ILE A 187 -5.43 -5.52 14.04
C ILE A 187 -6.80 -4.98 13.70
N ARG A 188 -7.63 -5.73 12.97
CA ARG A 188 -8.99 -5.31 12.63
C ARG A 188 -9.95 -5.25 13.83
N LYS A 189 -9.61 -5.91 14.94
CA LYS A 189 -10.37 -5.87 16.19
C LYS A 189 -9.94 -4.75 17.14
N LEU A 190 -8.85 -4.08 16.85
CA LEU A 190 -8.38 -2.96 17.66
C LEU A 190 -9.42 -1.83 17.67
N ALA A 191 -9.55 -1.18 18.82
CA ALA A 191 -10.46 -0.05 18.98
C ALA A 191 -10.17 1.04 17.93
N GLY A 192 -11.20 1.50 17.24
CA GLY A 192 -11.10 2.51 16.19
C GLY A 192 -10.91 1.96 14.77
N SER A 193 -10.41 0.72 14.58
CA SER A 193 -10.14 0.16 13.25
C SER A 193 -11.37 0.14 12.33
N SER A 194 -12.54 -0.33 12.84
CA SER A 194 -13.78 -0.33 12.06
C SER A 194 -14.27 1.09 11.73
N ARG A 195 -14.09 2.05 12.65
CA ARG A 195 -14.43 3.47 12.40
C ARG A 195 -13.58 4.04 11.26
N THR A 196 -12.27 3.80 11.31
CA THR A 196 -11.34 4.21 10.24
C THR A 196 -11.74 3.60 8.90
N MET A 197 -11.96 2.28 8.85
CA MET A 197 -12.39 1.57 7.64
C MET A 197 -13.61 2.22 6.98
N VAL A 198 -14.64 2.48 7.77
CA VAL A 198 -15.88 3.11 7.29
C VAL A 198 -15.65 4.54 6.81
N ARG A 199 -14.83 5.33 7.50
CA ARG A 199 -14.52 6.71 7.11
C ARG A 199 -13.75 6.77 5.80
N VAL A 200 -12.70 5.98 5.66
CA VAL A 200 -11.92 5.90 4.40
C VAL A 200 -12.82 5.49 3.24
N LEU A 201 -13.64 4.45 3.39
CA LEU A 201 -14.57 4.03 2.35
C LEU A 201 -15.54 5.16 1.96
N ARG A 202 -16.13 5.87 2.92
CA ARG A 202 -17.06 6.96 2.64
C ARG A 202 -16.42 8.13 1.90
N ASN A 203 -15.17 8.44 2.22
CA ASN A 203 -14.42 9.50 1.55
C ASN A 203 -13.98 9.12 0.14
N GLY A 204 -13.57 7.85 -0.04
CA GLY A 204 -12.96 7.39 -1.29
C GLY A 204 -13.91 6.75 -2.28
N VAL A 205 -15.03 6.18 -1.82
CA VAL A 205 -15.86 5.27 -2.63
C VAL A 205 -17.33 5.70 -2.61
N ASN A 206 -18.04 5.39 -3.69
CA ASN A 206 -19.49 5.47 -3.80
C ASN A 206 -20.03 4.23 -4.57
N LEU A 207 -21.32 4.17 -4.82
CA LEU A 207 -21.92 3.03 -5.55
C LEU A 207 -21.38 2.84 -6.97
N LEU A 208 -20.81 3.88 -7.55
CA LEU A 208 -20.22 3.83 -8.89
C LEU A 208 -18.73 3.41 -8.88
N GLY A 209 -18.11 3.24 -7.72
CA GLY A 209 -16.69 2.90 -7.54
C GLY A 209 -15.89 4.02 -6.88
N LEU A 210 -14.62 4.16 -7.24
CA LEU A 210 -13.74 5.21 -6.72
C LEU A 210 -14.28 6.59 -7.11
N ARG A 211 -14.29 7.53 -6.16
CA ARG A 211 -14.77 8.89 -6.40
C ARG A 211 -13.89 9.64 -7.41
N PRO A 212 -14.44 10.55 -8.23
CA PRO A 212 -13.71 11.21 -9.31
C PRO A 212 -12.40 11.90 -8.89
N HIS A 213 -12.40 12.59 -7.74
CA HIS A 213 -11.22 13.32 -7.23
C HIS A 213 -10.07 12.42 -6.77
N LEU A 214 -10.28 11.10 -6.68
CA LEU A 214 -9.24 10.11 -6.36
C LEU A 214 -8.75 9.33 -7.60
N ARG A 215 -9.26 9.65 -8.78
CA ARG A 215 -8.81 9.05 -10.04
C ARG A 215 -7.68 9.89 -10.61
N LEU A 216 -6.48 9.64 -10.15
CA LEU A 216 -5.30 10.47 -10.41
C LEU A 216 -4.61 10.17 -11.75
N LEU A 217 -5.02 9.09 -12.43
CA LEU A 217 -4.33 8.59 -13.62
C LEU A 217 -4.30 9.59 -14.78
N HIS A 218 -5.39 10.34 -14.98
CA HIS A 218 -5.53 11.16 -16.17
C HIS A 218 -4.71 12.46 -16.15
N ASP A 219 -4.38 12.92 -14.94
CA ASP A 219 -3.77 14.24 -14.75
C ASP A 219 -2.32 14.18 -14.26
N ILE A 220 -1.88 13.03 -13.73
CA ILE A 220 -0.62 12.92 -12.98
C ILE A 220 0.43 12.06 -13.67
N LEU A 221 0.06 10.89 -14.19
CA LEU A 221 1.07 9.96 -14.73
C LEU A 221 1.80 10.49 -15.96
N ALA A 222 1.16 11.35 -16.75
CA ALA A 222 1.82 11.98 -17.90
C ALA A 222 2.98 12.92 -17.51
N ASP A 223 2.92 13.48 -16.29
CA ASP A 223 3.86 14.47 -15.78
C ASP A 223 4.66 13.97 -14.56
N LEU A 224 4.54 12.67 -14.23
CA LEU A 224 5.31 12.09 -13.12
C LEU A 224 6.79 11.99 -13.50
N PRO A 225 7.67 12.74 -12.83
CA PRO A 225 9.08 12.77 -13.17
C PRO A 225 9.87 11.61 -12.55
N VAL A 226 9.19 10.58 -12.05
CA VAL A 226 9.83 9.45 -11.36
C VAL A 226 9.52 8.14 -12.05
N PRO A 227 10.51 7.24 -12.20
CA PRO A 227 10.29 5.89 -12.72
C PRO A 227 9.18 5.18 -11.97
N THR A 228 8.26 4.54 -12.70
CA THR A 228 7.08 3.91 -12.10
C THR A 228 6.87 2.50 -12.64
N LEU A 229 6.78 1.53 -11.72
CA LEU A 229 6.44 0.14 -11.99
C LEU A 229 5.02 -0.15 -11.48
N LEU A 230 4.20 -0.71 -12.35
CA LEU A 230 2.90 -1.29 -12.00
C LEU A 230 3.06 -2.80 -11.79
N ILE A 231 2.72 -3.31 -10.61
CA ILE A 231 2.62 -4.77 -10.36
C ILE A 231 1.17 -5.09 -10.04
N TRP A 232 0.62 -6.12 -10.71
CA TRP A 232 -0.79 -6.46 -10.54
C TRP A 232 -1.05 -7.96 -10.55
N GLY A 233 -1.93 -8.42 -9.65
CA GLY A 233 -2.47 -9.77 -9.72
C GLY A 233 -3.48 -9.89 -10.87
N GLU A 234 -3.34 -10.92 -11.71
CA GLU A 234 -4.23 -11.10 -12.86
C GLU A 234 -5.68 -11.34 -12.44
N GLU A 235 -5.88 -12.04 -11.31
CA GLU A 235 -7.16 -12.43 -10.73
C GLU A 235 -7.62 -11.49 -9.59
N ASP A 236 -7.15 -10.25 -9.60
CA ASP A 236 -7.57 -9.26 -8.59
C ASP A 236 -9.08 -8.99 -8.66
N MET A 237 -9.80 -9.46 -7.63
CA MET A 237 -11.25 -9.27 -7.49
C MET A 237 -11.63 -7.96 -6.78
N ILE A 238 -10.67 -7.19 -6.29
CA ILE A 238 -10.88 -5.91 -5.61
C ILE A 238 -10.76 -4.76 -6.58
N ILE A 239 -9.64 -4.68 -7.32
CA ILE A 239 -9.34 -3.67 -8.34
C ILE A 239 -8.92 -4.37 -9.62
N PRO A 240 -9.74 -4.34 -10.68
CA PRO A 240 -9.47 -5.11 -11.90
C PRO A 240 -8.11 -4.77 -12.54
N VAL A 241 -7.39 -5.78 -13.00
CA VAL A 241 -6.10 -5.64 -13.72
C VAL A 241 -6.22 -4.79 -14.99
N THR A 242 -7.42 -4.62 -15.51
CA THR A 242 -7.71 -3.72 -16.64
C THR A 242 -7.28 -2.29 -16.39
N HIS A 243 -7.25 -1.83 -15.13
CA HIS A 243 -6.75 -0.50 -14.76
C HIS A 243 -5.26 -0.34 -15.10
N ALA A 244 -4.44 -1.33 -14.71
CA ALA A 244 -3.01 -1.31 -15.03
C ALA A 244 -2.74 -1.45 -16.53
N ARG A 245 -3.47 -2.36 -17.21
CA ARG A 245 -3.35 -2.54 -18.66
C ARG A 245 -3.72 -1.28 -19.44
N GLN A 246 -4.79 -0.57 -19.05
CA GLN A 246 -5.18 0.70 -19.66
C GLN A 246 -4.16 1.81 -19.37
N ALA A 247 -3.59 1.85 -18.16
CA ALA A 247 -2.54 2.79 -17.80
C ALA A 247 -1.30 2.59 -18.69
N ALA A 248 -0.79 1.36 -18.80
CA ALA A 248 0.38 1.04 -19.61
C ALA A 248 0.16 1.28 -21.12
N LEU A 249 -1.06 1.07 -21.62
CA LEU A 249 -1.41 1.41 -23.01
C LEU A 249 -1.40 2.92 -23.26
N ARG A 250 -1.79 3.72 -22.28
CA ARG A 250 -1.84 5.17 -22.41
C ARG A 250 -0.48 5.83 -22.17
N TYR A 251 0.34 5.26 -21.30
CA TYR A 251 1.65 5.75 -20.85
C TYR A 251 2.69 4.66 -21.05
N PRO A 252 3.26 4.54 -22.28
CA PRO A 252 4.21 3.46 -22.61
C PRO A 252 5.52 3.46 -21.82
N GLU A 253 5.81 4.57 -21.14
CA GLU A 253 6.96 4.71 -20.23
C GLU A 253 6.76 3.99 -18.87
N LEU A 254 5.54 3.55 -18.56
CA LEU A 254 5.29 2.77 -17.36
C LEU A 254 5.68 1.30 -17.55
N ASP A 255 6.48 0.79 -16.64
CA ASP A 255 6.72 -0.64 -16.54
C ASP A 255 5.47 -1.36 -16.00
N LEU A 256 5.03 -2.42 -16.66
CA LEU A 256 3.91 -3.24 -16.22
C LEU A 256 4.32 -4.70 -16.03
N CYS A 257 4.08 -5.22 -14.82
CA CYS A 257 4.20 -6.64 -14.49
C CYS A 257 2.84 -7.18 -14.02
N VAL A 258 2.23 -8.06 -14.79
CA VAL A 258 1.02 -8.80 -14.37
C VAL A 258 1.46 -10.18 -13.90
N ILE A 259 1.15 -10.52 -12.64
CA ILE A 259 1.49 -11.82 -12.04
C ILE A 259 0.27 -12.74 -12.14
N PRO A 260 0.33 -13.81 -12.93
CA PRO A 260 -0.78 -14.74 -13.09
C PRO A 260 -1.02 -15.55 -11.80
N ASP A 261 -2.21 -16.13 -11.68
CA ASP A 261 -2.60 -16.99 -10.55
C ASP A 261 -2.50 -16.29 -9.18
N THR A 262 -2.91 -15.00 -9.14
CA THR A 262 -2.64 -14.09 -8.01
C THR A 262 -3.75 -13.05 -7.88
N GLY A 263 -4.25 -12.85 -6.65
CA GLY A 263 -5.29 -11.87 -6.32
C GLY A 263 -4.74 -10.48 -6.00
N HIS A 264 -5.45 -9.77 -5.10
CA HIS A 264 -5.18 -8.37 -4.74
C HIS A 264 -3.88 -8.13 -3.94
N TRP A 265 -3.26 -9.17 -3.43
CA TRP A 265 -2.00 -9.08 -2.69
C TRP A 265 -0.89 -9.95 -3.31
N PRO A 266 -0.41 -9.63 -4.52
CA PRO A 266 0.63 -10.40 -5.23
C PRO A 266 1.93 -10.47 -4.43
N HIS A 267 2.27 -9.44 -3.66
CA HIS A 267 3.41 -9.39 -2.76
C HIS A 267 3.35 -10.44 -1.62
N MET A 268 2.17 -11.00 -1.35
CA MET A 268 1.97 -12.07 -0.38
C MET A 268 1.78 -13.45 -1.02
N GLU A 269 1.10 -13.53 -2.17
CA GLU A 269 0.79 -14.80 -2.83
C GLU A 269 1.96 -15.35 -3.65
N GLN A 270 2.72 -14.46 -4.29
CA GLN A 270 3.91 -14.76 -5.12
C GLN A 270 5.11 -13.89 -4.70
N PRO A 271 5.56 -13.97 -3.43
CA PRO A 271 6.54 -13.02 -2.88
C PRO A 271 7.91 -13.08 -3.59
N GLN A 272 8.32 -14.25 -4.09
CA GLN A 272 9.60 -14.39 -4.79
C GLN A 272 9.61 -13.62 -6.11
N GLU A 273 8.56 -13.81 -6.93
CA GLU A 273 8.42 -13.08 -8.19
C GLU A 273 8.29 -11.58 -7.94
N PHE A 274 7.43 -11.19 -6.98
CA PHE A 274 7.24 -9.81 -6.59
C PHE A 274 8.57 -9.14 -6.18
N ASN A 275 9.31 -9.74 -5.23
CA ASN A 275 10.56 -9.18 -4.71
C ASN A 275 11.60 -9.07 -5.82
N SER A 276 11.71 -10.08 -6.69
CA SER A 276 12.63 -10.08 -7.83
C SER A 276 12.36 -8.91 -8.79
N ARG A 277 11.07 -8.65 -9.11
CA ARG A 277 10.67 -7.54 -9.99
C ARG A 277 10.96 -6.19 -9.37
N VAL A 278 10.66 -6.03 -8.08
CA VAL A 278 10.94 -4.79 -7.35
C VAL A 278 12.43 -4.51 -7.31
N VAL A 279 13.26 -5.49 -6.96
CA VAL A 279 14.71 -5.33 -6.89
C VAL A 279 15.28 -4.97 -8.27
N ALA A 280 14.90 -5.69 -9.33
CA ALA A 280 15.36 -5.41 -10.68
C ALA A 280 15.01 -3.98 -11.12
N PHE A 281 13.78 -3.54 -10.88
CA PHE A 281 13.34 -2.18 -11.19
C PHE A 281 14.10 -1.11 -10.41
N LEU A 282 14.28 -1.30 -9.10
CA LEU A 282 14.98 -0.31 -8.26
C LEU A 282 16.47 -0.22 -8.59
N ASP A 283 17.14 -1.34 -8.90
CA ASP A 283 18.55 -1.36 -9.29
C ASP A 283 18.78 -0.68 -10.65
N GLN A 284 17.91 -0.93 -11.63
CA GLN A 284 17.98 -0.30 -12.94
C GLN A 284 17.86 1.22 -12.84
N ASN A 285 16.99 1.73 -11.96
CA ASN A 285 16.75 3.16 -11.80
C ASN A 285 17.70 3.84 -10.79
N ALA A 286 18.45 3.09 -9.99
CA ALA A 286 19.53 3.64 -9.17
C ALA A 286 20.79 3.98 -10.00
N ALA A 287 21.01 3.27 -11.10
CA ALA A 287 22.16 3.49 -11.99
C ALA A 287 22.02 4.75 -12.87
N SER A 288 20.78 5.17 -13.19
CA SER A 288 20.51 6.37 -13.97
C SER A 288 20.85 7.67 -13.22
N ASP A 289 20.61 7.71 -11.90
CA ASP A 289 20.93 8.89 -11.07
C ASP A 289 22.44 9.13 -10.90
N ALA A 290 23.26 8.08 -11.03
CA ALA A 290 24.73 8.18 -10.93
C ALA A 290 25.38 8.70 -12.24
N GLY A 291 24.67 8.64 -13.37
CA GLY A 291 25.18 9.06 -14.68
C GLY A 291 25.03 10.56 -14.99
N ASP A 292 24.01 11.22 -14.45
CA ASP A 292 23.73 12.63 -14.74
C ASP A 292 24.55 13.63 -13.88
N GLY A 293 25.29 13.14 -12.88
CA GLY A 293 26.16 13.95 -12.01
C GLY A 293 27.61 14.10 -12.50
N ALA A 294 27.98 13.53 -13.67
CA ALA A 294 29.37 13.45 -14.16
C ALA A 294 29.63 14.22 -15.47
N THR A 295 28.83 15.27 -15.77
CA THR A 295 29.13 16.17 -16.92
C THR A 295 29.35 17.60 -16.48
#